data_fc2a145af8274851188f9b2b6f60007d
#
_entry.id   fc2a145af8274851188f9b2b6f60007d
#
_cell.length_a   1.000
_cell.length_b   1.000
_cell.length_c   1.000
_cell.angle_alpha   90.00
_cell.angle_beta   90.00
_cell.angle_gamma   90.00
#
_symmetry.space_group_name_H-M   'P 1'
#
loop_
_entity.id
_entity.type
_entity.pdbx_description
1 polymer ?
#
loop_
_entity_poly.entity_id
_entity_poly.type
_entity_poly.pdbx_seq_one_letter_code
_entity_poly.pdbx_strand_id
1 'polypeptide(L)'
;MPLDVAALRELGFGDADEREVRVDERERVVGRVARLDRGWSTVVGSGAAARGGDGAVRVRNIGADVAVGDWVVLDPRCERVARVLPR
;
A
#
# COMPACT_ATOMS: atom_id res chain seq x y z
N MET A 1 -4.66 -8.79 9.59
CA MET A 1 -3.91 -7.99 10.56
C MET A 1 -4.39 -6.55 10.53
N PRO A 2 -4.63 -5.93 11.70
CA PRO A 2 -5.09 -4.54 11.71
C PRO A 2 -4.04 -3.59 11.12
N LEU A 3 -4.52 -2.45 10.65
CA LEU A 3 -3.69 -1.43 10.05
C LEU A 3 -2.68 -0.89 11.07
N ASP A 4 -1.40 -0.96 10.74
CA ASP A 4 -0.34 -0.41 11.60
C ASP A 4 -0.06 1.05 11.22
N VAL A 5 -0.84 1.95 11.80
CA VAL A 5 -0.74 3.38 11.50
C VAL A 5 0.62 3.94 11.90
N ALA A 6 1.20 3.45 12.99
CA ALA A 6 2.50 3.95 13.46
C ALA A 6 3.60 3.67 12.43
N ALA A 7 3.63 2.47 11.86
CA ALA A 7 4.60 2.12 10.82
C ALA A 7 4.39 2.97 9.56
N LEU A 8 3.14 3.20 9.19
CA LEU A 8 2.82 4.00 8.01
C LEU A 8 3.19 5.48 8.20
N ARG A 9 3.03 6.02 9.40
CA ARG A 9 3.38 7.41 9.68
C ARG A 9 4.86 7.68 9.50
N GLU A 10 5.69 6.71 9.76
CA GLU A 10 7.13 6.84 9.51
C GLU A 10 7.44 7.00 8.03
N LEU A 11 6.53 6.56 7.15
CA LEU A 11 6.66 6.67 5.70
C LEU A 11 5.92 7.89 5.14
N GLY A 12 5.36 8.73 6.00
CA GLY A 12 4.68 9.95 5.59
C GLY A 12 3.15 9.85 5.54
N PHE A 13 2.57 8.78 6.06
CA PHE A 13 1.12 8.60 6.10
C PHE A 13 0.48 9.60 7.07
N GLY A 14 -0.34 10.50 6.55
CA GLY A 14 -0.97 11.54 7.36
C GLY A 14 -2.39 11.20 7.78
N ASP A 15 -3.00 12.08 8.60
CA ASP A 15 -4.37 11.91 9.06
C ASP A 15 -5.36 11.88 7.90
N ALA A 16 -5.12 12.69 6.86
CA ALA A 16 -5.98 12.69 5.68
C ALA A 16 -5.93 11.36 4.96
N ASP A 17 -4.74 10.75 4.87
CA ASP A 17 -4.59 9.43 4.24
C ASP A 17 -5.32 8.37 5.04
N GLU A 18 -5.19 8.42 6.37
CA GLU A 18 -5.87 7.46 7.25
C GLU A 18 -7.38 7.52 7.08
N ARG A 19 -7.95 8.73 6.93
CA ARG A 19 -9.39 8.89 6.74
C ARG A 19 -9.88 8.32 5.41
N GLU A 20 -9.01 8.21 4.42
CA GLU A 20 -9.36 7.66 3.12
C GLU A 20 -9.38 6.13 3.09
N VAL A 21 -8.80 5.48 4.10
CA VAL A 21 -8.84 4.02 4.20
C VAL A 21 -10.22 3.60 4.69
N ARG A 22 -10.87 2.74 3.93
CA ARG A 22 -12.21 2.26 4.25
C ARG A 22 -12.17 1.20 5.36
N VAL A 23 -13.30 1.02 6.04
CA VAL A 23 -13.40 0.07 7.15
C VAL A 23 -13.01 -1.34 6.71
N ASP A 24 -13.48 -1.77 5.54
CA ASP A 24 -13.18 -3.10 5.00
C ASP A 24 -11.73 -3.23 4.51
N GLU A 25 -11.02 -2.11 4.36
CA GLU A 25 -9.63 -2.10 3.92
C GLU A 25 -8.63 -2.17 5.08
N ARG A 26 -9.08 -2.01 6.32
CA ARG A 26 -8.18 -1.97 7.47
C ARG A 26 -7.48 -3.29 7.75
N GLU A 27 -8.01 -4.39 7.24
CA GLU A 27 -7.38 -5.71 7.33
C GLU A 27 -6.44 -5.98 6.16
N ARG A 28 -6.36 -5.06 5.20
CA ARG A 28 -5.50 -5.21 4.03
C ARG A 28 -4.16 -4.53 4.23
N VAL A 29 -3.21 -4.88 3.37
CA VAL A 29 -1.94 -4.16 3.33
C VAL A 29 -2.17 -2.80 2.69
N VAL A 30 -1.80 -1.75 3.41
CA VAL A 30 -1.79 -0.38 2.91
C VAL A 30 -0.33 0.06 2.91
N GLY A 31 0.11 0.63 1.82
CA GLY A 31 1.49 1.04 1.73
C GLY A 31 1.73 2.13 0.71
N ARG A 32 2.97 2.58 0.65
CA ARG A 32 3.40 3.62 -0.26
C ARG A 32 4.21 3.00 -1.39
N VAL A 33 3.96 3.46 -2.62
CA VAL A 33 4.71 3.00 -3.78
C VAL A 33 6.09 3.61 -3.74
N ALA A 34 7.11 2.76 -3.57
CA ALA A 34 8.50 3.18 -3.51
C ALA A 34 9.17 3.11 -4.88
N ARG A 35 8.69 2.25 -5.77
CA ARG A 35 9.27 2.07 -7.10
C ARG A 35 8.22 1.58 -8.07
N LEU A 36 8.31 2.04 -9.32
CA LEU A 36 7.48 1.58 -10.41
C LEU A 36 8.34 0.93 -11.48
N ASP A 37 7.92 -0.25 -11.91
CA ASP A 37 8.43 -0.92 -13.10
C ASP A 37 7.24 -1.15 -14.03
N ARG A 38 7.47 -1.64 -15.23
CA ARG A 38 6.38 -1.84 -16.20
C ARG A 38 5.28 -2.73 -15.62
N GLY A 39 4.14 -2.13 -15.32
CA GLY A 39 2.98 -2.83 -14.80
C GLY A 39 3.11 -3.34 -13.37
N TRP A 40 4.20 -3.01 -12.66
CA TRP A 40 4.47 -3.48 -11.31
C TRP A 40 4.81 -2.32 -10.39
N SER A 41 4.45 -2.46 -9.13
CA SER A 41 4.83 -1.53 -8.06
C SER A 41 5.56 -2.28 -6.95
N THR A 42 6.57 -1.64 -6.37
CA THR A 42 7.16 -2.08 -5.11
C THR A 42 6.54 -1.21 -4.01
N VAL A 43 5.88 -1.85 -3.06
CA VAL A 43 5.10 -1.18 -2.02
C VAL A 43 5.70 -1.46 -0.65
N VAL A 44 5.88 -0.42 0.15
CA VAL A 44 6.36 -0.53 1.53
C VAL A 44 5.27 -0.03 2.48
N GLY A 45 5.11 -0.66 3.63
CA GLY A 45 4.14 -0.21 4.61
C GLY A 45 3.56 -1.32 5.46
N SER A 46 2.33 -1.12 5.95
CA SER A 46 1.66 -2.03 6.87
C SER A 46 1.50 -3.43 6.27
N GLY A 47 2.01 -4.44 6.94
CA GLY A 47 1.92 -5.83 6.52
C GLY A 47 2.95 -6.25 5.47
N ALA A 48 3.65 -5.30 4.84
CA ALA A 48 4.60 -5.63 3.78
C ALA A 48 5.78 -6.44 4.28
N ALA A 49 6.27 -6.14 5.49
CA ALA A 49 7.38 -6.86 6.08
C ALA A 49 7.07 -8.36 6.25
N ALA A 50 5.83 -8.68 6.58
CA ALA A 50 5.41 -10.06 6.76
C ALA A 50 5.41 -10.83 5.43
N ARG A 51 5.33 -10.10 4.31
CA ARG A 51 5.28 -10.69 2.97
C ARG A 51 6.66 -10.77 2.32
N GLY A 52 7.43 -9.69 2.42
CA GLY A 52 8.67 -9.56 1.68
C GLY A 52 9.94 -9.83 2.47
N GLY A 53 9.86 -9.90 3.79
CA GLY A 53 11.04 -10.08 4.63
C GLY A 53 11.93 -8.85 4.75
N ASP A 54 11.86 -7.95 3.79
CA ASP A 54 12.61 -6.68 3.78
C ASP A 54 11.70 -5.46 3.92
N GLY A 55 10.43 -5.67 4.21
CA GLY A 55 9.48 -4.60 4.38
C GLY A 55 8.82 -4.14 3.09
N ALA A 56 9.07 -4.82 1.99
CA ALA A 56 8.52 -4.47 0.69
C ALA A 56 7.83 -5.64 0.02
N VAL A 57 6.81 -5.34 -0.78
CA VAL A 57 6.12 -6.35 -1.58
C VAL A 57 5.97 -5.81 -3.00
N ARG A 58 6.13 -6.70 -3.98
CA ARG A 58 5.98 -6.36 -5.39
C ARG A 58 4.62 -6.83 -5.89
N VAL A 59 3.87 -5.91 -6.46
CA VAL A 59 2.47 -6.17 -6.88
C VAL A 59 2.23 -5.64 -8.28
N ARG A 60 1.21 -6.19 -8.93
CA ARG A 60 0.79 -5.75 -10.26
C ARG A 60 -0.12 -4.52 -10.14
N ASN A 61 -0.01 -3.63 -11.14
CA ASN A 61 -0.81 -2.41 -11.18
C ASN A 61 -2.14 -2.56 -11.92
N ILE A 62 -2.48 -3.69 -12.41
CA ILE A 62 -3.57 -4.00 -13.34
C ILE A 62 -4.70 -2.96 -13.32
N GLY A 63 -4.75 -2.11 -14.37
CA GLY A 63 -5.79 -1.10 -14.52
C GLY A 63 -5.72 0.09 -13.56
N ALA A 64 -4.76 0.12 -12.64
CA ALA A 64 -4.61 1.22 -11.70
C ALA A 64 -3.63 2.27 -12.25
N ASP A 65 -3.97 3.55 -12.08
CA ASP A 65 -3.09 4.66 -12.43
C ASP A 65 -2.25 5.01 -11.21
N VAL A 66 -1.08 4.38 -11.12
CA VAL A 66 -0.21 4.44 -9.95
C VAL A 66 1.04 5.25 -10.25
N ALA A 67 1.46 6.08 -9.30
CA ALA A 67 2.70 6.83 -9.37
C ALA A 67 3.55 6.58 -8.11
N VAL A 68 4.87 6.78 -8.23
CA VAL A 68 5.77 6.70 -7.07
C VAL A 68 5.33 7.73 -6.03
N GLY A 69 5.24 7.31 -4.80
CA GLY A 69 4.77 8.14 -3.70
C GLY A 69 3.29 7.99 -3.39
N ASP A 70 2.52 7.35 -4.27
CA ASP A 70 1.10 7.11 -4.01
C ASP A 70 0.90 6.12 -2.86
N TRP A 71 -0.17 6.34 -2.10
CA TRP A 71 -0.63 5.38 -1.10
C TRP A 71 -1.63 4.45 -1.76
N VAL A 72 -1.46 3.16 -1.56
CA VAL A 72 -2.29 2.13 -2.21
C VAL A 72 -2.78 1.11 -1.20
N VAL A 73 -3.92 0.52 -1.51
CA VAL A 73 -4.47 -0.63 -0.78
C VAL A 73 -4.32 -1.84 -1.69
N LEU A 74 -3.74 -2.90 -1.18
CA LEU A 74 -3.54 -4.12 -1.96
C LEU A 74 -4.74 -5.04 -1.83
N ASP A 75 -4.89 -5.95 -2.80
CA ASP A 75 -5.92 -6.98 -2.71
C ASP A 75 -5.60 -7.95 -1.56
N PRO A 76 -6.56 -8.81 -1.14
CA PRO A 76 -6.33 -9.70 0.00
C PRO A 76 -5.15 -10.65 -0.16
N ARG A 77 -4.77 -10.96 -1.39
CA ARG A 77 -3.65 -11.86 -1.67
C ARG A 77 -2.32 -11.13 -1.83
N CYS A 78 -2.35 -9.80 -1.78
CA CYS A 78 -1.17 -8.94 -1.99
C CYS A 78 -0.51 -9.19 -3.35
N GLU A 79 -1.31 -9.43 -4.38
CA GLU A 79 -0.82 -9.70 -5.73
C GLU A 79 -0.96 -8.49 -6.64
N ARG A 80 -1.87 -7.55 -6.31
CA ARG A 80 -2.12 -6.38 -7.15
C ARG A 80 -2.63 -5.21 -6.32
N VAL A 81 -2.51 -4.01 -6.92
CA VAL A 81 -3.10 -2.81 -6.33
C VAL A 81 -4.61 -2.88 -6.50
N ALA A 82 -5.34 -2.83 -5.39
CA ALA A 82 -6.80 -2.84 -5.42
C ALA A 82 -7.35 -1.42 -5.57
N ARG A 83 -6.71 -0.44 -4.93
CA ARG A 83 -7.16 0.95 -4.96
C ARG A 83 -6.00 1.89 -4.66
N VAL A 84 -5.99 3.04 -5.33
CA VAL A 84 -5.05 4.14 -5.04
C VAL A 84 -5.82 5.15 -4.20
N LEU A 85 -5.25 5.56 -3.07
CA LEU A 85 -5.87 6.58 -2.23
C LEU A 85 -5.82 7.94 -2.94
N PRO A 86 -6.81 8.83 -2.70
CA PRO A 86 -6.79 10.17 -3.29
C PRO A 86 -5.49 10.92 -2.93
N ARG A 87 -4.96 11.60 -3.92
CA ARG A 87 -3.73 12.40 -3.76
C ARG A 87 -4.00 13.72 -3.09
#